data_ee4f963d46d79d4d404b5f31c16769e2
#
_entry.id   ee4f963d46d79d4d404b5f31c16769e2
#
_cell.length_a   1.000
_cell.length_b   1.000
_cell.length_c   1.000
_cell.angle_alpha   90.00
_cell.angle_beta   90.00
_cell.angle_gamma   90.00
#
_symmetry.space_group_name_H-M   'P 1'
#
loop_
_entity.id
_entity.type
_entity.pdbx_description
1 polymer ?
#
loop_
_entity_poly.entity_id
_entity_poly.type
_entity_poly.pdbx_seq_one_letter_code
_entity_poly.pdbx_strand_id
1 'polypeptide(L)'
;MPFFLASQNLVLNPSFENYKQCPVALGNLEKDVIHWKMPTKGTTDYFNGCSVAMGTPENFNGKQPADFGEGYVGFYMYAPNDYREYIEAQLSATLVKGERYTISFYVSLAERSDFAVKEFGIRFSEFSIEIESSKVLSGLHYAQLKGEKSKELVISYSKYYSDEIKWVKLTTTYEADGTENFMVIGNFKNNRRTQKYQTKREITKGSYYYLDMVSVHNVNSEPLSDHVQLREYKLDSIHVFKDVYFNSNKAKIRGNHQLEMELLLSYLKKNSTVHIEIRGHTDDIGSDSFNQKLSVRRASEIVGYLTENGIGINRISSIGFGSSLPIATNKTEAGRFLNRRVEFVLHNPN
;
A
#
# COMPACT_ATOMS: atom_id res chain seq x y z
N MET A 1 11.84 -32.03 7.69
CA MET A 1 11.02 -31.10 8.48
C MET A 1 10.49 -30.07 7.54
N PRO A 2 9.18 -29.90 7.35
CA PRO A 2 8.66 -28.83 6.54
C PRO A 2 8.87 -27.51 7.28
N PHE A 3 9.59 -26.60 6.67
CA PHE A 3 9.65 -25.20 7.10
C PHE A 3 8.27 -24.58 6.81
N PHE A 4 7.48 -24.35 7.84
CA PHE A 4 6.27 -23.54 7.74
C PHE A 4 6.72 -22.08 7.58
N LEU A 5 6.64 -21.58 6.35
CA LEU A 5 6.81 -20.16 6.05
C LEU A 5 5.56 -19.43 6.54
N ALA A 6 5.76 -18.51 7.48
CA ALA A 6 4.73 -17.55 7.87
C ALA A 6 4.12 -16.87 6.62
N SER A 7 2.86 -16.40 6.70
CA SER A 7 2.14 -15.69 5.64
C SER A 7 2.83 -14.38 5.26
N GLN A 8 3.99 -14.50 4.61
CA GLN A 8 4.73 -13.36 4.09
C GLN A 8 4.08 -12.86 2.81
N ASN A 9 3.96 -11.54 2.65
CA ASN A 9 3.63 -10.98 1.35
C ASN A 9 4.72 -11.37 0.33
N LEU A 10 4.32 -12.07 -0.72
CA LEU A 10 5.24 -12.53 -1.75
C LEU A 10 5.63 -11.42 -2.74
N VAL A 11 4.95 -10.30 -2.76
CA VAL A 11 5.33 -9.15 -3.59
C VAL A 11 6.51 -8.43 -2.96
N LEU A 12 7.60 -8.29 -3.72
CA LEU A 12 8.74 -7.49 -3.32
C LEU A 12 8.40 -5.99 -3.46
N ASN A 13 8.73 -5.19 -2.44
CA ASN A 13 8.48 -3.75 -2.42
C ASN A 13 6.99 -3.38 -2.68
N PRO A 14 6.06 -3.87 -1.84
CA PRO A 14 4.62 -3.85 -2.11
C PRO A 14 3.98 -2.46 -2.16
N SER A 15 4.56 -1.46 -1.51
CA SER A 15 4.09 -0.07 -1.46
C SER A 15 5.08 0.93 -2.08
N PHE A 16 6.00 0.44 -2.91
CA PHE A 16 6.93 1.27 -3.72
C PHE A 16 7.88 2.16 -2.91
N GLU A 17 8.07 1.87 -1.61
CA GLU A 17 8.91 2.67 -0.70
C GLU A 17 10.42 2.46 -0.93
N ASN A 18 10.81 1.34 -1.55
CA ASN A 18 12.19 1.08 -1.92
C ASN A 18 12.44 1.57 -3.35
N TYR A 19 13.15 2.68 -3.48
CA TYR A 19 13.46 3.31 -4.76
C TYR A 19 14.96 3.54 -4.92
N LYS A 20 15.42 3.65 -6.17
CA LYS A 20 16.81 3.89 -6.54
C LYS A 20 17.16 5.39 -6.46
N GLN A 21 16.21 6.22 -6.83
CA GLN A 21 16.31 7.68 -6.82
C GLN A 21 14.93 8.33 -6.73
N CYS A 22 14.90 9.57 -6.24
CA CYS A 22 13.68 10.37 -6.21
C CYS A 22 13.20 10.65 -7.65
N PRO A 23 11.90 10.44 -7.97
CA PRO A 23 11.38 10.58 -9.34
C PRO A 23 11.40 12.04 -9.81
N VAL A 24 11.83 12.26 -11.06
CA VAL A 24 11.95 13.62 -11.65
C VAL A 24 11.20 13.78 -12.98
N ALA A 25 10.71 12.68 -13.58
CA ALA A 25 10.09 12.69 -14.90
C ALA A 25 9.00 11.62 -15.02
N LEU A 26 8.15 11.75 -16.03
CA LEU A 26 7.14 10.74 -16.39
C LEU A 26 7.78 9.47 -16.95
N GLY A 27 7.07 8.32 -16.88
CA GLY A 27 7.50 7.05 -17.41
C GLY A 27 8.72 6.48 -16.70
N ASN A 28 8.83 6.71 -15.42
CA ASN A 28 10.02 6.53 -14.63
C ASN A 28 10.03 5.26 -13.76
N LEU A 29 8.95 4.47 -13.75
CA LEU A 29 8.79 3.35 -12.80
C LEU A 29 10.02 2.45 -12.74
N GLU A 30 10.42 1.86 -13.84
CA GLU A 30 11.51 0.87 -13.87
C GLU A 30 12.89 1.48 -13.56
N LYS A 31 13.06 2.77 -13.89
CA LYS A 31 14.29 3.49 -13.62
C LYS A 31 14.46 3.82 -12.14
N ASP A 32 13.35 4.19 -11.49
CA ASP A 32 13.39 4.79 -10.17
C ASP A 32 13.02 3.80 -9.05
N VAL A 33 12.17 2.81 -9.30
CA VAL A 33 11.67 1.86 -8.29
C VAL A 33 12.41 0.51 -8.34
N ILE A 34 12.59 -0.12 -7.19
CA ILE A 34 13.23 -1.43 -7.06
C ILE A 34 12.14 -2.52 -7.13
N HIS A 35 12.43 -3.64 -7.82
CA HIS A 35 11.57 -4.82 -7.98
C HIS A 35 10.30 -4.65 -8.82
N TRP A 36 10.12 -3.49 -9.45
CA TRP A 36 9.01 -3.24 -10.35
C TRP A 36 9.50 -2.92 -11.75
N LYS A 37 8.75 -3.38 -12.77
CA LYS A 37 9.06 -3.18 -14.18
C LYS A 37 7.83 -2.76 -14.97
N MET A 38 8.07 -2.29 -16.17
CA MET A 38 7.08 -2.05 -17.21
C MET A 38 7.17 -3.15 -18.26
N PRO A 39 6.21 -4.12 -18.32
CA PRO A 39 6.28 -5.24 -19.26
C PRO A 39 6.01 -4.84 -20.72
N THR A 40 5.74 -3.56 -20.95
CA THR A 40 5.45 -2.97 -22.28
C THR A 40 6.11 -1.62 -22.43
N LYS A 41 6.00 -1.00 -23.61
CA LYS A 41 6.45 0.40 -23.87
C LYS A 41 5.46 1.47 -23.38
N GLY A 42 4.53 1.12 -22.49
CA GLY A 42 3.75 2.09 -21.74
C GLY A 42 4.64 2.88 -20.78
N THR A 43 4.18 4.05 -20.35
CA THR A 43 4.98 5.00 -19.56
C THR A 43 4.42 5.14 -18.15
N THR A 44 4.36 4.04 -17.42
CA THR A 44 3.91 4.02 -16.01
C THR A 44 4.74 4.95 -15.14
N ASP A 45 4.08 5.72 -14.29
CA ASP A 45 4.68 6.76 -13.48
C ASP A 45 4.86 6.31 -12.03
N TYR A 46 5.95 6.75 -11.40
CA TYR A 46 6.17 6.66 -9.97
C TYR A 46 6.09 8.04 -9.35
N PHE A 47 5.38 8.14 -8.24
CA PHE A 47 5.21 9.35 -7.44
C PHE A 47 5.75 9.11 -6.03
N ASN A 48 6.43 10.10 -5.46
CA ASN A 48 6.95 10.01 -4.10
C ASN A 48 7.08 11.40 -3.47
N GLY A 49 6.81 11.50 -2.19
CA GLY A 49 6.89 12.74 -1.41
C GLY A 49 8.24 13.44 -1.43
N CYS A 50 9.32 12.76 -1.83
CA CYS A 50 10.64 13.37 -2.02
C CYS A 50 10.71 14.28 -3.26
N SER A 51 9.75 14.18 -4.20
CA SER A 51 9.78 14.91 -5.48
C SER A 51 8.88 16.13 -5.48
N VAL A 52 9.30 17.18 -6.17
CA VAL A 52 8.47 18.34 -6.48
C VAL A 52 7.66 18.11 -7.76
N ALA A 53 8.25 17.47 -8.77
CA ALA A 53 7.62 17.27 -10.08
C ALA A 53 6.69 16.04 -10.12
N MET A 54 7.12 14.96 -9.46
CA MET A 54 6.42 13.69 -9.37
C MET A 54 6.03 13.41 -7.91
N GLY A 55 5.45 14.42 -7.26
CA GLY A 55 5.21 14.44 -5.81
C GLY A 55 3.92 13.77 -5.37
N THR A 56 3.79 13.65 -4.06
CA THR A 56 2.58 13.35 -3.32
C THR A 56 2.40 14.42 -2.23
N PRO A 57 1.21 14.92 -1.97
CA PRO A 57 -0.08 14.53 -2.55
C PRO A 57 -0.39 15.15 -3.92
N GLU A 58 0.34 16.17 -4.36
CA GLU A 58 0.05 16.89 -5.59
C GLU A 58 0.96 16.44 -6.74
N ASN A 59 0.36 16.14 -7.89
CA ASN A 59 1.05 15.71 -9.09
C ASN A 59 0.31 16.20 -10.36
N PHE A 60 0.82 15.86 -11.54
CA PHE A 60 0.26 16.32 -12.82
C PHE A 60 -1.17 15.81 -13.12
N ASN A 61 -1.60 14.71 -12.48
CA ASN A 61 -2.94 14.11 -12.69
C ASN A 61 -3.95 14.45 -11.59
N GLY A 62 -3.56 15.27 -10.62
CA GLY A 62 -4.46 15.71 -9.54
C GLY A 62 -3.81 15.65 -8.17
N LYS A 63 -4.64 15.45 -7.16
CA LYS A 63 -4.23 15.41 -5.77
C LYS A 63 -4.58 14.08 -5.14
N GLN A 64 -3.58 13.25 -4.87
CA GLN A 64 -3.73 11.99 -4.18
C GLN A 64 -2.69 11.86 -3.07
N PRO A 65 -3.09 11.91 -1.79
CA PRO A 65 -2.18 11.55 -0.70
C PRO A 65 -1.80 10.07 -0.76
N ALA A 66 -0.54 9.74 -0.52
CA ALA A 66 -0.14 8.36 -0.26
C ALA A 66 -0.77 7.90 1.06
N ASP A 67 -1.35 6.71 1.08
CA ASP A 67 -1.93 6.09 2.28
C ASP A 67 -0.99 5.06 2.91
N PHE A 68 -0.01 4.55 2.14
CA PHE A 68 0.88 3.45 2.51
C PHE A 68 2.36 3.86 2.33
N GLY A 69 2.79 4.86 3.08
CA GLY A 69 4.13 5.44 2.97
C GLY A 69 4.13 6.78 2.25
N GLU A 70 5.16 7.02 1.42
CA GLU A 70 5.36 8.28 0.70
C GLU A 70 5.22 8.14 -0.82
N GLY A 71 5.19 6.91 -1.34
CA GLY A 71 5.18 6.62 -2.77
C GLY A 71 3.99 5.78 -3.23
N TYR A 72 3.67 5.89 -4.51
CA TYR A 72 2.74 5.04 -5.22
C TYR A 72 2.98 5.12 -6.73
N VAL A 73 2.35 4.25 -7.49
CA VAL A 73 2.44 4.28 -8.96
C VAL A 73 1.15 4.77 -9.59
N GLY A 74 1.25 5.28 -10.83
CA GLY A 74 0.10 5.67 -11.62
C GLY A 74 0.23 5.21 -13.06
N PHE A 75 -0.90 4.79 -13.66
CA PHE A 75 -0.92 4.25 -15.01
C PHE A 75 -2.29 4.29 -15.67
N TYR A 76 -2.29 4.31 -17.02
CA TYR A 76 -3.50 4.29 -17.82
C TYR A 76 -4.09 2.89 -17.95
N MET A 77 -5.26 2.69 -17.35
CA MET A 77 -6.11 1.51 -17.55
C MET A 77 -6.93 1.58 -18.85
N TYR A 78 -7.14 2.77 -19.36
CA TYR A 78 -7.81 3.04 -20.64
C TYR A 78 -7.29 4.36 -21.23
N ALA A 79 -6.98 4.36 -22.50
CA ALA A 79 -6.69 5.56 -23.27
C ALA A 79 -7.06 5.33 -24.76
N PRO A 80 -7.14 6.40 -25.60
CA PRO A 80 -7.40 6.27 -27.03
C PRO A 80 -6.43 5.31 -27.74
N ASN A 81 -6.86 4.73 -28.87
CA ASN A 81 -6.05 3.84 -29.72
C ASN A 81 -5.53 2.58 -29.03
N ASP A 82 -6.28 2.07 -28.04
CA ASP A 82 -5.90 0.89 -27.25
C ASP A 82 -4.58 1.04 -26.47
N TYR A 83 -4.13 2.28 -26.22
CA TYR A 83 -2.98 2.52 -25.37
C TYR A 83 -3.26 2.01 -23.96
N ARG A 84 -2.27 1.31 -23.39
CA ARG A 84 -2.31 0.73 -22.03
C ARG A 84 -0.96 0.82 -21.37
N GLU A 85 -1.01 0.92 -20.07
CA GLU A 85 0.15 0.81 -19.21
C GLU A 85 -0.06 -0.36 -18.24
N TYR A 86 1.03 -0.98 -17.86
CA TYR A 86 1.06 -2.15 -17.00
C TYR A 86 2.22 -2.04 -16.01
N ILE A 87 2.06 -2.69 -14.87
CA ILE A 87 3.14 -2.89 -13.91
C ILE A 87 3.38 -4.38 -13.72
N GLU A 88 4.65 -4.75 -13.60
CA GLU A 88 5.09 -6.12 -13.32
C GLU A 88 5.82 -6.16 -11.99
N ALA A 89 5.33 -7.00 -11.07
CA ALA A 89 5.96 -7.33 -9.81
C ALA A 89 6.73 -8.64 -9.91
N GLN A 90 7.93 -8.70 -9.36
CA GLN A 90 8.60 -9.95 -9.06
C GLN A 90 8.12 -10.48 -7.72
N LEU A 91 7.82 -11.78 -7.64
CA LEU A 91 7.51 -12.47 -6.40
C LEU A 91 8.79 -12.95 -5.72
N SER A 92 8.79 -12.97 -4.40
CA SER A 92 9.92 -13.45 -3.57
C SER A 92 10.11 -14.96 -3.63
N ALA A 93 9.08 -15.70 -4.06
CA ALA A 93 9.09 -17.14 -4.29
C ALA A 93 8.05 -17.53 -5.33
N THR A 94 8.30 -18.64 -6.05
CA THR A 94 7.32 -19.26 -6.94
C THR A 94 6.10 -19.72 -6.15
N LEU A 95 4.90 -19.50 -6.67
CA LEU A 95 3.68 -19.97 -6.03
C LEU A 95 3.64 -21.51 -6.05
N VAL A 96 3.08 -22.11 -5.00
CA VAL A 96 3.01 -23.57 -4.87
C VAL A 96 1.78 -24.11 -5.59
N LYS A 97 1.96 -25.07 -6.48
CA LYS A 97 0.89 -25.69 -7.27
C LYS A 97 -0.26 -26.20 -6.42
N GLY A 98 -1.48 -25.80 -6.78
CA GLY A 98 -2.72 -26.20 -6.11
C GLY A 98 -3.02 -25.41 -4.82
N GLU A 99 -2.08 -24.57 -4.36
CA GLU A 99 -2.34 -23.69 -3.23
C GLU A 99 -3.15 -22.47 -3.66
N ARG A 100 -3.95 -21.94 -2.74
CA ARG A 100 -4.74 -20.74 -2.95
C ARG A 100 -4.05 -19.52 -2.38
N TYR A 101 -4.07 -18.44 -3.15
CA TYR A 101 -3.50 -17.15 -2.76
C TYR A 101 -4.56 -16.06 -2.81
N THR A 102 -4.55 -15.21 -1.81
CA THR A 102 -5.27 -13.94 -1.84
C THR A 102 -4.38 -12.88 -2.45
N ILE A 103 -4.89 -12.19 -3.48
CA ILE A 103 -4.24 -11.06 -4.12
C ILE A 103 -5.03 -9.82 -3.77
N SER A 104 -4.38 -8.77 -3.33
CA SER A 104 -5.04 -7.47 -3.11
C SER A 104 -4.12 -6.31 -3.43
N PHE A 105 -4.72 -5.16 -3.76
CA PHE A 105 -4.06 -3.87 -3.93
C PHE A 105 -5.08 -2.76 -3.75
N TYR A 106 -4.59 -1.54 -3.60
CA TYR A 106 -5.44 -0.37 -3.46
C TYR A 106 -5.35 0.50 -4.71
N VAL A 107 -6.48 1.08 -5.10
CA VAL A 107 -6.56 1.98 -6.26
C VAL A 107 -7.32 3.26 -5.93
N SER A 108 -6.97 4.34 -6.60
CA SER A 108 -7.72 5.59 -6.60
C SER A 108 -7.76 6.16 -8.02
N LEU A 109 -8.91 6.68 -8.45
CA LEU A 109 -9.03 7.32 -9.76
C LEU A 109 -8.38 8.70 -9.71
N ALA A 110 -7.49 9.01 -10.64
CA ALA A 110 -6.89 10.33 -10.71
C ALA A 110 -7.95 11.39 -11.08
N GLU A 111 -7.90 12.56 -10.42
CA GLU A 111 -8.89 13.64 -10.60
C GLU A 111 -9.07 14.09 -12.04
N ARG A 112 -8.02 13.99 -12.89
CA ARG A 112 -8.06 14.39 -14.30
C ARG A 112 -8.55 13.30 -15.25
N SER A 113 -8.96 12.14 -14.74
CA SER A 113 -9.50 11.04 -15.55
C SER A 113 -10.90 11.36 -16.06
N ASP A 114 -11.15 11.05 -17.34
CA ASP A 114 -12.48 11.23 -17.97
C ASP A 114 -13.35 10.00 -17.82
N PHE A 115 -12.74 8.84 -17.54
CA PHE A 115 -13.46 7.58 -17.39
C PHE A 115 -13.01 6.85 -16.15
N ALA A 116 -13.96 6.19 -15.50
CA ALA A 116 -13.72 5.15 -14.49
C ALA A 116 -13.93 3.79 -15.12
N VAL A 117 -13.03 2.82 -14.86
CA VAL A 117 -13.17 1.44 -15.31
C VAL A 117 -13.86 0.58 -14.25
N LYS A 118 -14.42 -0.55 -14.68
CA LYS A 118 -15.12 -1.52 -13.82
C LYS A 118 -14.24 -2.69 -13.39
N GLU A 119 -13.12 -2.90 -14.07
CA GLU A 119 -12.34 -4.12 -13.95
C GLU A 119 -10.84 -3.83 -13.95
N PHE A 120 -10.13 -4.59 -13.14
CA PHE A 120 -8.67 -4.68 -13.14
C PHE A 120 -8.28 -6.13 -13.47
N GLY A 121 -7.36 -6.29 -14.42
CA GLY A 121 -6.82 -7.58 -14.78
C GLY A 121 -5.51 -7.86 -14.06
N ILE A 122 -5.29 -9.14 -13.76
CA ILE A 122 -4.04 -9.67 -13.22
C ILE A 122 -3.64 -10.87 -14.08
N ARG A 123 -2.36 -10.98 -14.42
CA ARG A 123 -1.78 -12.16 -15.04
C ARG A 123 -0.51 -12.55 -14.33
N PHE A 124 -0.34 -13.84 -14.12
CA PHE A 124 0.92 -14.41 -13.63
C PHE A 124 1.74 -14.96 -14.78
N SER A 125 3.07 -15.01 -14.62
CA SER A 125 4.01 -15.55 -15.57
C SER A 125 5.20 -16.24 -14.88
N GLU A 126 5.81 -17.20 -15.58
CA GLU A 126 7.03 -17.87 -15.14
C GLU A 126 8.24 -16.95 -15.30
N PHE A 127 8.26 -16.18 -16.39
CA PHE A 127 9.35 -15.26 -16.73
C PHE A 127 8.85 -13.81 -16.77
N SER A 128 9.78 -12.86 -16.54
CA SER A 128 9.51 -11.45 -16.75
C SER A 128 9.14 -11.19 -18.21
N ILE A 129 8.11 -10.37 -18.42
CA ILE A 129 7.54 -10.06 -19.73
C ILE A 129 8.18 -8.78 -20.28
N GLU A 130 8.55 -8.82 -21.56
CA GLU A 130 9.01 -7.65 -22.30
C GLU A 130 8.40 -7.67 -23.71
N ILE A 131 7.46 -6.76 -23.96
CA ILE A 131 6.73 -6.66 -25.23
C ILE A 131 6.91 -5.27 -25.83
N GLU A 132 7.40 -5.22 -27.06
CA GLU A 132 7.63 -4.00 -27.85
C GLU A 132 6.31 -3.39 -28.35
N SER A 133 5.41 -3.06 -27.42
CA SER A 133 4.12 -2.44 -27.71
C SER A 133 3.68 -1.55 -26.54
N SER A 134 3.04 -0.44 -26.85
CA SER A 134 2.34 0.40 -25.87
C SER A 134 0.82 0.18 -25.88
N LYS A 135 0.35 -0.88 -26.58
CA LYS A 135 -1.06 -1.23 -26.68
C LYS A 135 -1.43 -2.38 -25.77
N VAL A 136 -2.71 -2.76 -25.83
CA VAL A 136 -3.25 -3.88 -25.07
C VAL A 136 -2.39 -5.14 -25.19
N LEU A 137 -1.96 -5.67 -24.06
CA LEU A 137 -1.39 -7.01 -23.95
C LEU A 137 -2.47 -8.04 -24.21
N SER A 138 -2.51 -8.55 -25.44
CA SER A 138 -3.47 -9.56 -25.88
C SER A 138 -2.98 -10.97 -25.56
N GLY A 139 -3.91 -11.95 -25.58
CA GLY A 139 -3.55 -13.38 -25.48
C GLY A 139 -2.56 -13.85 -26.55
N LEU A 140 -2.51 -13.18 -27.71
CA LEU A 140 -1.52 -13.48 -28.77
C LEU A 140 -0.10 -13.12 -28.34
N HIS A 141 0.09 -12.01 -27.61
CA HIS A 141 1.40 -11.66 -27.09
C HIS A 141 1.91 -12.73 -26.12
N TYR A 142 1.04 -13.19 -25.20
CA TYR A 142 1.39 -14.27 -24.27
C TYR A 142 1.65 -15.60 -24.99
N ALA A 143 0.86 -15.93 -26.01
CA ALA A 143 1.06 -17.18 -26.79
C ALA A 143 2.40 -17.22 -27.56
N GLN A 144 2.99 -16.06 -27.83
CA GLN A 144 4.31 -15.95 -28.47
C GLN A 144 5.47 -16.12 -27.46
N LEU A 145 5.21 -15.96 -26.16
CA LEU A 145 6.19 -16.21 -25.11
C LEU A 145 6.29 -17.72 -24.87
N LYS A 146 7.47 -18.30 -25.11
CA LYS A 146 7.69 -19.76 -24.99
C LYS A 146 7.33 -20.24 -23.58
N GLY A 147 6.40 -21.21 -23.52
CA GLY A 147 6.01 -21.87 -22.27
C GLY A 147 4.96 -21.16 -21.44
N GLU A 148 4.53 -19.96 -21.82
CA GLU A 148 3.58 -19.18 -21.03
C GLU A 148 2.13 -19.73 -21.12
N LYS A 149 1.66 -20.31 -20.02
CA LYS A 149 0.25 -20.56 -19.76
C LYS A 149 -0.29 -19.48 -18.84
N SER A 150 -0.53 -18.29 -19.38
CA SER A 150 -1.02 -17.19 -18.58
C SER A 150 -2.54 -17.20 -18.50
N LYS A 151 -3.07 -17.36 -17.29
CA LYS A 151 -4.49 -17.24 -16.99
C LYS A 151 -4.78 -15.81 -16.54
N GLU A 152 -5.75 -15.17 -17.18
CA GLU A 152 -6.21 -13.85 -16.74
C GLU A 152 -7.18 -13.97 -15.57
N LEU A 153 -6.90 -13.25 -14.51
CA LEU A 153 -7.81 -12.99 -13.41
C LEU A 153 -8.40 -11.59 -13.60
N VAL A 154 -9.67 -11.45 -13.33
CA VAL A 154 -10.36 -10.16 -13.42
C VAL A 154 -10.97 -9.86 -12.06
N ILE A 155 -10.55 -8.75 -11.45
CA ILE A 155 -11.24 -8.18 -10.31
C ILE A 155 -12.29 -7.22 -10.88
N SER A 156 -13.56 -7.57 -10.69
CA SER A 156 -14.66 -6.76 -11.16
C SER A 156 -15.58 -6.39 -9.98
N TYR A 157 -16.15 -5.20 -10.02
CA TYR A 157 -17.04 -4.70 -9.00
C TYR A 157 -18.42 -4.38 -9.58
N SER A 158 -19.46 -4.37 -8.75
CA SER A 158 -20.82 -4.01 -9.20
C SER A 158 -20.93 -2.57 -9.68
N LYS A 159 -20.08 -1.68 -9.17
CA LYS A 159 -19.95 -0.27 -9.57
C LYS A 159 -18.61 -0.05 -10.28
N TYR A 160 -18.44 1.14 -10.85
CA TYR A 160 -17.14 1.57 -11.39
C TYR A 160 -16.23 2.05 -10.26
N TYR A 161 -14.93 1.88 -10.42
CA TYR A 161 -13.92 2.39 -9.48
C TYR A 161 -13.71 3.88 -9.74
N SER A 162 -14.62 4.72 -9.23
CA SER A 162 -14.67 6.15 -9.52
C SER A 162 -14.33 7.05 -8.33
N ASP A 163 -13.78 6.49 -7.25
CA ASP A 163 -13.38 7.29 -6.08
C ASP A 163 -12.04 7.99 -6.37
N GLU A 164 -12.06 9.33 -6.34
CA GLU A 164 -10.91 10.19 -6.60
C GLU A 164 -10.22 10.65 -5.30
N ILE A 165 -10.75 10.25 -4.15
CA ILE A 165 -10.28 10.72 -2.83
C ILE A 165 -9.78 9.57 -1.98
N LYS A 166 -10.54 8.47 -1.97
CA LYS A 166 -10.27 7.31 -1.12
C LYS A 166 -9.59 6.23 -1.93
N TRP A 167 -8.62 5.60 -1.28
CA TRP A 167 -8.08 4.35 -1.76
C TRP A 167 -9.08 3.22 -1.57
N VAL A 168 -9.39 2.53 -2.65
CA VAL A 168 -10.33 1.40 -2.68
C VAL A 168 -9.55 0.10 -2.75
N LYS A 169 -9.73 -0.78 -1.76
CA LYS A 169 -9.09 -2.10 -1.76
C LYS A 169 -9.78 -3.03 -2.74
N LEU A 170 -9.02 -3.60 -3.65
CA LEU A 170 -9.42 -4.67 -4.54
C LEU A 170 -8.85 -6.00 -4.03
N THR A 171 -9.65 -7.05 -4.08
CA THR A 171 -9.22 -8.37 -3.60
C THR A 171 -9.79 -9.47 -4.48
N THR A 172 -8.98 -10.50 -4.73
CA THR A 172 -9.41 -11.74 -5.42
C THR A 172 -8.61 -12.93 -4.89
N THR A 173 -9.03 -14.14 -5.26
CA THR A 173 -8.28 -15.37 -4.95
C THR A 173 -7.82 -16.04 -6.24
N TYR A 174 -6.70 -16.72 -6.17
CA TYR A 174 -6.06 -17.45 -7.26
C TYR A 174 -5.58 -18.82 -6.77
N GLU A 175 -5.84 -19.87 -7.56
CA GLU A 175 -5.26 -21.18 -7.36
C GLU A 175 -4.05 -21.32 -8.29
N ALA A 176 -2.89 -21.56 -7.69
CA ALA A 176 -1.62 -21.52 -8.39
C ALA A 176 -1.38 -22.77 -9.25
N ASP A 177 -0.79 -22.57 -10.43
CA ASP A 177 -0.32 -23.63 -11.32
C ASP A 177 1.10 -24.12 -10.97
N GLY A 178 1.86 -23.34 -10.16
CA GLY A 178 3.18 -23.69 -9.62
C GLY A 178 4.35 -23.18 -10.46
N THR A 179 4.11 -22.23 -11.35
CA THR A 179 5.13 -21.63 -12.22
C THR A 179 5.23 -20.10 -12.05
N GLU A 180 4.39 -19.52 -11.23
CA GLU A 180 4.24 -18.08 -11.09
C GLU A 180 5.39 -17.46 -10.31
N ASN A 181 6.21 -16.68 -11.00
CA ASN A 181 7.30 -15.89 -10.41
C ASN A 181 7.09 -14.38 -10.57
N PHE A 182 6.21 -14.00 -11.50
CA PHE A 182 5.89 -12.60 -11.79
C PHE A 182 4.39 -12.40 -11.86
N MET A 183 3.96 -11.19 -11.57
CA MET A 183 2.57 -10.75 -11.61
C MET A 183 2.45 -9.44 -12.37
N VAL A 184 1.63 -9.41 -13.41
CA VAL A 184 1.32 -8.20 -14.18
C VAL A 184 -0.07 -7.71 -13.83
N ILE A 185 -0.19 -6.41 -13.53
CA ILE A 185 -1.47 -5.73 -13.25
C ILE A 185 -1.75 -4.71 -14.35
N GLY A 186 -3.00 -4.68 -14.83
CA GLY A 186 -3.46 -3.71 -15.83
C GLY A 186 -4.79 -4.09 -16.47
N ASN A 187 -5.10 -3.49 -17.62
CA ASN A 187 -6.31 -3.81 -18.37
C ASN A 187 -5.96 -4.56 -19.67
N PHE A 188 -6.26 -5.86 -19.73
CA PHE A 188 -5.97 -6.74 -20.85
C PHE A 188 -7.09 -6.74 -21.92
N LYS A 189 -8.09 -5.89 -21.77
CA LYS A 189 -9.19 -5.70 -22.73
C LYS A 189 -8.93 -4.51 -23.64
N ASN A 190 -9.24 -4.63 -24.91
CA ASN A 190 -9.21 -3.52 -25.85
C ASN A 190 -10.32 -2.50 -25.54
N ASN A 191 -10.28 -1.33 -26.18
CA ASN A 191 -11.22 -0.24 -25.93
C ASN A 191 -12.69 -0.62 -26.15
N ARG A 192 -12.95 -1.52 -27.08
CA ARG A 192 -14.30 -2.04 -27.37
C ARG A 192 -14.87 -2.91 -26.23
N ARG A 193 -14.00 -3.67 -25.55
CA ARG A 193 -14.38 -4.60 -24.47
C ARG A 193 -14.24 -3.99 -23.07
N THR A 194 -13.51 -2.90 -22.93
CA THR A 194 -13.33 -2.23 -21.64
C THR A 194 -14.65 -1.61 -21.19
N GLN A 195 -15.16 -2.07 -20.04
CA GLN A 195 -16.31 -1.47 -19.40
C GLN A 195 -15.87 -0.20 -18.68
N LYS A 196 -16.39 0.95 -19.12
CA LYS A 196 -16.05 2.25 -18.57
C LYS A 196 -17.28 3.12 -18.41
N TYR A 197 -17.22 4.01 -17.44
CA TYR A 197 -18.21 5.06 -17.18
C TYR A 197 -17.56 6.42 -17.38
N GLN A 198 -18.18 7.29 -18.15
CA GLN A 198 -17.70 8.66 -18.35
C GLN A 198 -17.95 9.48 -17.09
N THR A 199 -16.89 10.03 -16.52
CA THR A 199 -16.96 11.08 -15.51
C THR A 199 -17.35 12.39 -16.19
N LYS A 200 -17.63 13.44 -15.45
CA LYS A 200 -18.09 14.71 -16.03
C LYS A 200 -17.00 15.56 -16.69
N ARG A 201 -15.83 15.00 -16.95
CA ARG A 201 -14.65 15.73 -17.45
C ARG A 201 -14.30 15.27 -18.85
N GLU A 202 -13.72 16.15 -19.64
CA GLU A 202 -13.16 15.88 -20.98
C GLU A 202 -11.73 16.42 -21.06
N ILE A 203 -10.83 15.92 -20.19
CA ILE A 203 -9.46 16.45 -20.06
C ILE A 203 -8.45 15.53 -20.74
N THR A 204 -8.44 14.24 -20.40
CA THR A 204 -7.39 13.31 -20.80
C THR A 204 -7.84 12.29 -21.83
N LYS A 205 -9.16 12.15 -22.05
CA LYS A 205 -9.80 11.07 -22.83
C LYS A 205 -9.41 9.67 -22.35
N GLY A 206 -8.95 9.55 -21.12
CA GLY A 206 -8.42 8.33 -20.54
C GLY A 206 -8.96 8.03 -19.15
N SER A 207 -8.49 6.90 -18.61
CA SER A 207 -8.74 6.44 -17.26
C SER A 207 -7.39 6.13 -16.61
N TYR A 208 -6.92 7.04 -15.79
CA TYR A 208 -5.64 6.93 -15.08
C TYR A 208 -5.91 6.59 -13.62
N TYR A 209 -5.25 5.57 -13.11
CA TYR A 209 -5.37 5.16 -11.72
C TYR A 209 -4.04 5.23 -11.00
N TYR A 210 -4.10 5.64 -9.75
CA TYR A 210 -3.05 5.38 -8.78
C TYR A 210 -3.23 3.99 -8.19
N LEU A 211 -2.13 3.33 -7.91
CA LEU A 211 -2.12 2.00 -7.31
C LEU A 211 -1.04 1.90 -6.24
N ASP A 212 -1.38 1.25 -5.13
CA ASP A 212 -0.48 1.07 -4.00
C ASP A 212 -0.77 -0.23 -3.25
N MET A 213 0.15 -0.63 -2.39
CA MET A 213 0.02 -1.73 -1.42
C MET A 213 -0.43 -3.05 -2.03
N VAL A 214 0.39 -3.56 -2.93
CA VAL A 214 0.14 -4.83 -3.63
C VAL A 214 0.51 -6.01 -2.74
N SER A 215 -0.35 -7.02 -2.66
CA SER A 215 -0.06 -8.19 -1.86
C SER A 215 -0.48 -9.50 -2.53
N VAL A 216 0.31 -10.54 -2.29
CA VAL A 216 0.03 -11.94 -2.63
C VAL A 216 0.34 -12.79 -1.40
N HIS A 217 -0.70 -13.37 -0.80
CA HIS A 217 -0.59 -14.20 0.40
C HIS A 217 -1.22 -15.56 0.17
N ASN A 218 -0.60 -16.63 0.65
CA ASN A 218 -1.20 -17.95 0.65
C ASN A 218 -2.41 -17.98 1.61
N VAL A 219 -3.58 -18.45 1.14
CA VAL A 219 -4.82 -18.52 1.95
C VAL A 219 -4.72 -19.56 3.06
N ASN A 220 -3.96 -20.64 2.83
CA ASN A 220 -3.78 -21.72 3.78
C ASN A 220 -2.61 -21.47 4.76
N SER A 221 -1.76 -20.49 4.46
CA SER A 221 -0.93 -19.92 5.51
C SER A 221 -1.89 -19.19 6.44
N GLU A 222 -2.09 -19.73 7.64
CA GLU A 222 -3.03 -19.22 8.62
C GLU A 222 -3.03 -17.68 8.65
N PRO A 223 -4.21 -17.05 8.76
CA PRO A 223 -4.24 -15.62 9.06
C PRO A 223 -3.31 -15.41 10.27
N LEU A 224 -2.57 -14.33 10.27
CA LEU A 224 -1.61 -13.90 11.30
C LEU A 224 -2.04 -14.11 12.79
N SER A 225 -3.13 -14.86 13.05
CA SER A 225 -3.63 -15.15 14.39
C SER A 225 -2.75 -16.11 15.21
N ASP A 226 -1.92 -17.01 14.58
CA ASP A 226 -1.17 -17.97 15.38
C ASP A 226 0.33 -18.12 15.08
N HIS A 227 0.85 -17.59 13.97
CA HIS A 227 2.30 -17.61 13.65
C HIS A 227 2.85 -16.29 13.11
N VAL A 228 2.36 -15.17 13.61
CA VAL A 228 3.21 -13.98 13.69
C VAL A 228 4.41 -14.45 14.50
N GLN A 229 5.60 -14.49 13.90
CA GLN A 229 6.81 -14.44 14.73
C GLN A 229 6.58 -13.24 15.62
N LEU A 230 6.18 -13.54 16.85
CA LEU A 230 5.88 -12.53 17.85
C LEU A 230 7.09 -11.62 17.87
N ARG A 231 6.90 -10.42 17.40
CA ARG A 231 7.93 -9.41 17.56
C ARG A 231 8.17 -9.36 19.06
N GLU A 232 9.32 -9.81 19.49
CA GLU A 232 9.70 -9.69 20.88
C GLU A 232 9.88 -8.20 21.14
N TYR A 233 8.92 -7.65 21.87
CA TYR A 233 9.05 -6.29 22.34
C TYR A 233 9.84 -6.32 23.63
N LYS A 234 10.87 -5.49 23.69
CA LYS A 234 11.60 -5.28 24.94
C LYS A 234 10.71 -4.50 25.90
N LEU A 235 10.40 -5.07 27.05
CA LEU A 235 9.67 -4.38 28.11
C LEU A 235 10.45 -3.16 28.61
N ASP A 236 9.74 -2.17 29.12
CA ASP A 236 10.29 -0.93 29.67
C ASP A 236 11.20 -0.15 28.72
N SER A 237 10.93 -0.31 27.41
CA SER A 237 11.62 0.39 26.34
C SER A 237 10.63 1.14 25.46
N ILE A 238 11.06 2.26 24.92
CA ILE A 238 10.25 3.04 23.96
C ILE A 238 10.28 2.35 22.59
N HIS A 239 9.11 2.07 22.07
CA HIS A 239 8.88 1.60 20.69
C HIS A 239 8.17 2.70 19.93
N VAL A 240 8.64 3.00 18.73
CA VAL A 240 8.00 3.97 17.83
C VAL A 240 7.17 3.19 16.82
N PHE A 241 5.92 3.55 16.62
CA PHE A 241 5.15 3.04 15.50
C PHE A 241 5.75 3.59 14.21
N LYS A 242 6.38 2.72 13.41
CA LYS A 242 7.11 3.13 12.20
C LYS A 242 6.19 3.65 11.10
N ASP A 243 4.94 3.17 11.09
CA ASP A 243 3.99 3.42 10.02
C ASP A 243 2.72 4.15 10.49
N VAL A 244 2.68 4.70 11.72
CA VAL A 244 1.55 5.47 12.23
C VAL A 244 1.79 6.96 11.95
N TYR A 245 1.45 7.36 10.72
CA TYR A 245 1.57 8.75 10.29
C TYR A 245 0.24 9.49 10.44
N PHE A 246 0.33 10.70 10.89
CA PHE A 246 -0.80 11.61 10.96
C PHE A 246 -0.54 12.81 10.06
N ASN A 247 -1.50 13.14 9.21
CA ASN A 247 -1.42 14.40 8.48
C ASN A 247 -1.29 15.57 9.46
N SER A 248 -0.69 16.66 8.98
CA SER A 248 -0.67 17.92 9.73
C SER A 248 -2.08 18.24 10.22
N ASN A 249 -2.22 18.48 11.52
CA ASN A 249 -3.48 18.80 12.21
C ASN A 249 -4.57 17.70 12.21
N LYS A 250 -4.27 16.44 11.89
CA LYS A 250 -5.23 15.32 11.95
C LYS A 250 -4.79 14.27 12.96
N ALA A 251 -5.79 13.63 13.59
CA ALA A 251 -5.60 12.55 14.55
C ALA A 251 -6.02 11.18 14.01
N LYS A 252 -6.63 11.10 12.82
CA LYS A 252 -7.08 9.84 12.25
C LYS A 252 -5.89 9.06 11.71
N ILE A 253 -5.74 7.83 12.16
CA ILE A 253 -4.75 6.87 11.67
C ILE A 253 -4.99 6.64 10.17
N ARG A 254 -3.95 6.71 9.36
CA ARG A 254 -4.01 6.43 7.92
C ARG A 254 -3.19 5.19 7.57
N GLY A 255 -3.69 4.46 6.58
CA GLY A 255 -2.92 3.48 5.79
C GLY A 255 -2.50 2.21 6.51
N ASN A 256 -1.33 1.75 6.23
CA ASN A 256 -0.82 0.39 6.44
C ASN A 256 -0.44 0.02 7.89
N HIS A 257 -1.01 0.70 8.88
CA HIS A 257 -0.76 0.41 10.32
C HIS A 257 -1.28 -0.97 10.74
N GLN A 258 -2.03 -1.61 9.86
CA GLN A 258 -2.72 -2.84 10.17
C GLN A 258 -1.73 -3.93 10.60
N LEU A 259 -0.60 -4.08 9.92
CA LEU A 259 0.39 -5.11 10.29
C LEU A 259 1.06 -4.81 11.64
N GLU A 260 1.56 -3.60 11.88
CA GLU A 260 2.23 -3.26 13.15
C GLU A 260 1.23 -3.26 14.32
N MET A 261 0.02 -2.78 14.07
CA MET A 261 -1.07 -2.82 15.04
C MET A 261 -1.54 -4.26 15.32
N GLU A 262 -1.62 -5.11 14.30
CA GLU A 262 -1.94 -6.55 14.46
C GLU A 262 -0.84 -7.30 15.18
N LEU A 263 0.44 -7.01 14.91
CA LEU A 263 1.59 -7.56 15.62
C LEU A 263 1.53 -7.20 17.12
N LEU A 264 1.30 -5.94 17.43
CA LEU A 264 1.16 -5.46 18.81
C LEU A 264 -0.07 -6.08 19.49
N LEU A 265 -1.21 -6.12 18.78
CA LEU A 265 -2.44 -6.74 19.27
C LEU A 265 -2.23 -8.22 19.60
N SER A 266 -1.58 -8.97 18.71
CA SER A 266 -1.26 -10.39 18.91
C SER A 266 -0.33 -10.59 20.10
N TYR A 267 0.69 -9.73 20.24
CA TYR A 267 1.57 -9.76 21.40
C TYR A 267 0.81 -9.52 22.70
N LEU A 268 -0.06 -8.49 22.76
CA LEU A 268 -0.85 -8.17 23.95
C LEU A 268 -1.89 -9.24 24.27
N LYS A 269 -2.45 -9.92 23.28
CA LYS A 269 -3.37 -11.06 23.49
C LYS A 269 -2.63 -12.28 24.08
N LYS A 270 -1.44 -12.57 23.58
CA LYS A 270 -0.62 -13.67 24.08
C LYS A 270 -0.07 -13.39 25.50
N ASN A 271 0.29 -12.15 25.77
CA ASN A 271 0.86 -11.72 27.05
C ASN A 271 -0.18 -10.95 27.84
N SER A 272 -1.15 -11.68 28.42
CA SER A 272 -2.33 -11.08 29.07
C SER A 272 -2.03 -10.22 30.30
N THR A 273 -0.87 -10.36 30.91
CA THR A 273 -0.39 -9.54 32.05
C THR A 273 0.28 -8.25 31.62
N VAL A 274 0.75 -8.14 30.36
CA VAL A 274 1.46 -6.95 29.90
C VAL A 274 0.51 -5.79 29.72
N HIS A 275 0.90 -4.64 30.24
CA HIS A 275 0.24 -3.34 30.07
C HIS A 275 0.95 -2.51 29.01
N ILE A 276 0.23 -1.57 28.39
CA ILE A 276 0.76 -0.68 27.35
C ILE A 276 0.47 0.78 27.72
N GLU A 277 1.47 1.64 27.60
CA GLU A 277 1.34 3.09 27.64
C GLU A 277 1.59 3.66 26.24
N ILE A 278 0.62 4.40 25.70
CA ILE A 278 0.68 5.00 24.37
C ILE A 278 0.98 6.49 24.51
N ARG A 279 1.98 6.97 23.76
CA ARG A 279 2.51 8.33 23.85
C ARG A 279 2.36 9.05 22.51
N GLY A 280 1.54 10.11 22.48
CA GLY A 280 1.35 10.92 21.28
C GLY A 280 2.27 12.14 21.24
N HIS A 281 2.79 12.50 20.06
CA HIS A 281 3.68 13.65 19.85
C HIS A 281 3.27 14.46 18.63
N THR A 282 3.68 15.73 18.60
CA THR A 282 3.51 16.64 17.45
C THR A 282 4.85 17.30 17.10
N ASP A 283 4.91 17.94 15.95
CA ASP A 283 5.91 18.98 15.69
C ASP A 283 5.56 20.27 16.47
N ASP A 284 6.35 21.30 16.28
CA ASP A 284 6.19 22.61 16.96
C ASP A 284 5.26 23.58 16.22
N ILE A 285 4.61 23.16 15.13
CA ILE A 285 3.68 24.02 14.39
C ILE A 285 2.34 24.10 15.14
N GLY A 286 1.92 25.32 15.46
CA GLY A 286 0.68 25.60 16.19
C GLY A 286 0.92 25.99 17.63
N SER A 287 -0.17 26.23 18.38
CA SER A 287 -0.07 26.55 19.81
C SER A 287 0.15 25.30 20.66
N ASP A 288 0.80 25.46 21.82
CA ASP A 288 1.03 24.34 22.75
C ASP A 288 -0.27 23.67 23.17
N SER A 289 -1.34 24.45 23.42
CA SER A 289 -2.64 23.91 23.79
C SER A 289 -3.28 23.10 22.64
N PHE A 290 -3.08 23.50 21.38
CA PHE A 290 -3.52 22.76 20.21
C PHE A 290 -2.73 21.48 20.06
N ASN A 291 -1.40 21.54 20.15
CA ASN A 291 -0.50 20.41 20.04
C ASN A 291 -0.75 19.38 21.15
N GLN A 292 -1.00 19.84 22.38
CA GLN A 292 -1.38 18.97 23.48
C GLN A 292 -2.67 18.19 23.19
N LYS A 293 -3.72 18.86 22.73
CA LYS A 293 -4.98 18.21 22.36
C LYS A 293 -4.84 17.26 21.16
N LEU A 294 -3.99 17.63 20.19
CA LEU A 294 -3.75 16.81 19.00
C LEU A 294 -3.01 15.52 19.36
N SER A 295 -1.98 15.61 20.21
CA SER A 295 -1.21 14.44 20.64
C SER A 295 -2.05 13.46 21.48
N VAL A 296 -2.91 13.97 22.36
CA VAL A 296 -3.88 13.14 23.11
C VAL A 296 -4.82 12.42 22.14
N ARG A 297 -5.38 13.10 21.14
CA ARG A 297 -6.27 12.49 20.16
C ARG A 297 -5.57 11.39 19.37
N ARG A 298 -4.30 11.59 18.98
CA ARG A 298 -3.51 10.56 18.28
C ARG A 298 -3.30 9.31 19.12
N ALA A 299 -2.97 9.46 20.39
CA ALA A 299 -2.87 8.34 21.31
C ALA A 299 -4.21 7.62 21.51
N SER A 300 -5.31 8.38 21.62
CA SER A 300 -6.66 7.83 21.81
C SER A 300 -7.15 6.99 20.62
N GLU A 301 -6.74 7.26 19.38
CA GLU A 301 -7.06 6.45 18.21
C GLU A 301 -6.47 5.02 18.36
N ILE A 302 -5.23 4.90 18.84
CA ILE A 302 -4.61 3.62 19.12
C ILE A 302 -5.33 2.88 20.25
N VAL A 303 -5.69 3.59 21.31
CA VAL A 303 -6.51 3.04 22.42
C VAL A 303 -7.80 2.46 21.89
N GLY A 304 -8.53 3.22 21.05
CA GLY A 304 -9.76 2.78 20.40
C GLY A 304 -9.58 1.48 19.64
N TYR A 305 -8.58 1.43 18.76
CA TYR A 305 -8.27 0.22 18.00
C TYR A 305 -8.02 -1.00 18.90
N LEU A 306 -7.17 -0.87 19.92
CA LEU A 306 -6.81 -1.98 20.80
C LEU A 306 -8.04 -2.45 21.62
N THR A 307 -8.86 -1.54 22.10
CA THR A 307 -10.07 -1.88 22.87
C THR A 307 -11.15 -2.52 22.01
N GLU A 308 -11.38 -2.03 20.79
CA GLU A 308 -12.32 -2.62 19.82
C GLU A 308 -11.90 -4.04 19.41
N ASN A 309 -10.57 -4.34 19.47
CA ASN A 309 -10.04 -5.66 19.18
C ASN A 309 -9.79 -6.53 20.43
N GLY A 310 -10.35 -6.16 21.58
CA GLY A 310 -10.49 -7.01 22.75
C GLY A 310 -9.38 -6.88 23.81
N ILE A 311 -8.53 -5.84 23.75
CA ILE A 311 -7.63 -5.55 24.87
C ILE A 311 -8.37 -4.76 25.94
N GLY A 312 -8.33 -5.25 27.18
CA GLY A 312 -9.02 -4.59 28.29
C GLY A 312 -8.48 -3.18 28.55
N ILE A 313 -9.39 -2.21 28.72
CA ILE A 313 -9.03 -0.80 28.94
C ILE A 313 -8.16 -0.60 30.19
N ASN A 314 -8.29 -1.47 31.19
CA ASN A 314 -7.46 -1.46 32.39
C ASN A 314 -5.98 -1.78 32.14
N ARG A 315 -5.64 -2.31 30.96
CA ARG A 315 -4.29 -2.62 30.51
C ARG A 315 -3.69 -1.52 29.63
N ILE A 316 -4.45 -0.48 29.30
CA ILE A 316 -4.04 0.57 28.37
C ILE A 316 -4.04 1.91 29.08
N SER A 317 -2.93 2.62 29.00
CA SER A 317 -2.83 4.03 29.37
C SER A 317 -2.40 4.86 28.15
N SER A 318 -2.70 6.15 28.14
CA SER A 318 -2.29 7.03 27.05
C SER A 318 -1.98 8.43 27.54
N ILE A 319 -0.95 9.04 26.95
CA ILE A 319 -0.48 10.38 27.29
C ILE A 319 -0.18 11.14 25.99
N GLY A 320 -0.62 12.40 25.92
CA GLY A 320 -0.17 13.31 24.88
C GLY A 320 0.93 14.22 25.41
N PHE A 321 2.02 14.34 24.66
CA PHE A 321 3.15 15.19 25.01
C PHE A 321 3.21 16.49 24.18
N GLY A 322 2.28 16.68 23.23
CA GLY A 322 2.35 17.80 22.31
C GLY A 322 3.71 17.86 21.62
N SER A 323 4.29 19.04 21.52
CA SER A 323 5.62 19.31 20.94
C SER A 323 6.77 19.28 21.94
N SER A 324 6.53 18.92 23.22
CA SER A 324 7.51 19.05 24.30
C SER A 324 8.69 18.08 24.26
N LEU A 325 8.56 16.95 23.54
CA LEU A 325 9.58 15.90 23.45
C LEU A 325 9.96 15.61 21.99
N PRO A 326 10.65 16.55 21.28
CA PRO A 326 11.09 16.31 19.92
C PRO A 326 12.26 15.30 19.88
N ILE A 327 12.27 14.43 18.87
CA ILE A 327 13.40 13.52 18.58
C ILE A 327 14.28 14.01 17.44
N ALA A 328 13.82 15.03 16.70
CA ALA A 328 14.54 15.65 15.60
C ALA A 328 14.32 17.17 15.60
N THR A 329 15.09 17.88 14.79
CA THR A 329 14.95 19.34 14.68
C THR A 329 13.63 19.72 14.00
N ASN A 330 12.89 20.66 14.59
CA ASN A 330 11.68 21.23 13.99
C ASN A 330 11.97 22.26 12.87
N LYS A 331 13.23 22.60 12.63
CA LYS A 331 13.61 23.57 11.58
C LYS A 331 13.43 23.03 10.16
N THR A 332 13.42 21.71 9.97
CA THR A 332 13.24 21.06 8.67
C THR A 332 11.94 20.26 8.64
N GLU A 333 11.34 20.11 7.45
CA GLU A 333 10.14 19.26 7.32
C GLU A 333 10.44 17.81 7.67
N ALA A 334 11.59 17.28 7.24
CA ALA A 334 12.02 15.94 7.61
C ALA A 334 12.10 15.73 9.14
N GLY A 335 12.61 16.73 9.86
CA GLY A 335 12.66 16.64 11.32
C GLY A 335 11.27 16.77 11.97
N ARG A 336 10.42 17.67 11.46
CA ARG A 336 9.02 17.77 11.91
C ARG A 336 8.25 16.48 11.66
N PHE A 337 8.47 15.84 10.51
CA PHE A 337 7.88 14.55 10.20
C PHE A 337 8.21 13.50 11.28
N LEU A 338 9.47 13.37 11.69
CA LEU A 338 9.88 12.45 12.76
C LEU A 338 9.26 12.81 14.12
N ASN A 339 8.98 14.08 14.36
CA ASN A 339 8.36 14.53 15.61
C ASN A 339 6.85 14.24 15.65
N ARG A 340 6.16 14.16 14.50
CA ARG A 340 4.74 13.76 14.38
C ARG A 340 4.58 12.26 14.48
N ARG A 341 4.77 11.69 15.67
CA ARG A 341 4.80 10.25 15.91
C ARG A 341 3.91 9.81 17.06
N VAL A 342 3.68 8.52 17.14
CA VAL A 342 3.17 7.86 18.36
C VAL A 342 4.20 6.81 18.79
N GLU A 343 4.43 6.76 20.09
CA GLU A 343 5.28 5.78 20.75
C GLU A 343 4.44 4.89 21.67
N PHE A 344 4.97 3.75 22.05
CA PHE A 344 4.42 2.95 23.13
C PHE A 344 5.52 2.32 24.01
N VAL A 345 5.16 2.06 25.24
CA VAL A 345 5.97 1.31 26.20
C VAL A 345 5.14 0.14 26.72
N LEU A 346 5.73 -1.03 26.75
CA LEU A 346 5.14 -2.23 27.33
C LEU A 346 5.79 -2.52 28.69
N HIS A 347 4.99 -2.81 29.69
CA HIS A 347 5.47 -3.11 31.03
C HIS A 347 4.62 -4.20 31.71
N ASN A 348 5.22 -4.95 32.60
CA ASN A 348 4.45 -5.79 33.50
C ASN A 348 3.91 -4.92 34.65
N PRO A 349 2.66 -5.13 35.08
CA PRO A 349 2.20 -4.50 36.31
C PRO A 349 3.04 -4.99 37.51
N ASN A 350 3.46 -4.06 38.35
CA ASN A 350 4.10 -4.38 39.63
C ASN A 350 3.10 -5.07 40.56
#